data_1fa643c9dfd18b4c501d59985bd14085
#
_entry.id   1fa643c9dfd18b4c501d59985bd14085
#
_cell.length_a   1.000
_cell.length_b   1.000
_cell.length_c   1.000
_cell.angle_alpha   90.00
_cell.angle_beta   90.00
_cell.angle_gamma   90.00
#
_symmetry.space_group_name_H-M   'P 1'
#
loop_
_entity.id
_entity.type
_entity.pdbx_description
1 polymer ?
#
loop_
_entity_poly.entity_id
_entity_poly.type
_entity_poly.pdbx_seq_one_letter_code
_entity_poly.pdbx_strand_id
1 'polypeptide(L)'
;MTASITADYISSQFMGFKSVFQFDVGTEILPQYYWHIVILGIILGIMGAFYNKMTIWVQGLYFKVKGLNETTRLFIPFLFAGVVGLVMPQILGSGHALIDMAAEGNMMLTSLLILFVAKFLFSLICFGSGAPGGIFFPLLVLGALLGGAYSTFAVQYMGLDASCLLYTSPSP
;
A
#
# COMPACT_ATOMS: atom_id res chain seq x y z
N MET A 1 -9.90 22.35 -4.32
CA MET A 1 -9.23 22.26 -5.62
C MET A 1 -8.20 23.37 -5.81
N THR A 2 -8.54 24.65 -5.66
CA THR A 2 -7.60 25.78 -5.83
C THR A 2 -6.36 25.68 -4.93
N ALA A 3 -6.55 25.36 -3.64
CA ALA A 3 -5.43 25.19 -2.70
C ALA A 3 -4.45 24.07 -3.09
N SER A 4 -4.97 22.96 -3.62
CA SER A 4 -4.15 21.84 -4.09
C SER A 4 -3.29 22.22 -5.31
N ILE A 5 -3.90 22.90 -6.27
CA ILE A 5 -3.21 23.38 -7.48
C ILE A 5 -2.13 24.42 -7.13
N THR A 6 -2.45 25.34 -6.20
CA THR A 6 -1.49 26.35 -5.76
C THR A 6 -0.32 25.72 -5.01
N ALA A 7 -0.59 24.74 -4.13
CA ALA A 7 0.46 24.01 -3.41
C ALA A 7 1.36 23.23 -4.36
N ASP A 8 0.78 22.57 -5.36
CA ASP A 8 1.52 21.81 -6.37
C ASP A 8 2.39 22.75 -7.24
N TYR A 9 1.85 23.88 -7.68
CA TYR A 9 2.59 24.89 -8.43
C TYR A 9 3.78 25.45 -7.62
N ILE A 10 3.57 25.81 -6.35
CA ILE A 10 4.63 26.33 -5.48
C ILE A 10 5.68 25.24 -5.24
N SER A 11 5.26 24.02 -4.93
CA SER A 11 6.16 22.88 -4.70
C SER A 11 7.01 22.59 -5.94
N SER A 12 6.45 22.64 -7.13
CA SER A 12 7.17 22.40 -8.39
C SER A 12 8.23 23.45 -8.69
N GLN A 13 8.04 24.70 -8.26
CA GLN A 13 9.02 25.76 -8.40
C GLN A 13 10.26 25.58 -7.52
N PHE A 14 10.09 24.98 -6.33
CA PHE A 14 11.19 24.80 -5.38
C PHE A 14 11.85 23.42 -5.46
N MET A 15 11.10 22.38 -5.76
CA MET A 15 11.57 20.98 -5.77
C MET A 15 11.72 20.39 -7.17
N GLY A 16 11.31 21.12 -8.22
CA GLY A 16 11.25 20.61 -9.58
C GLY A 16 10.05 19.67 -9.81
N PHE A 17 9.76 19.40 -11.08
CA PHE A 17 8.72 18.45 -11.48
C PHE A 17 9.21 17.01 -11.31
N LYS A 18 9.31 16.54 -10.06
CA LYS A 18 9.51 15.10 -9.80
C LYS A 18 8.17 14.48 -9.49
N SER A 19 7.72 13.59 -10.36
CA SER A 19 6.55 12.75 -10.08
C SER A 19 6.82 11.91 -8.82
N VAL A 20 5.83 11.84 -7.92
CA VAL A 20 5.93 11.05 -6.68
C VAL A 20 6.12 9.56 -6.99
N PHE A 21 5.56 9.11 -8.10
CA PHE A 21 5.74 7.77 -8.63
C PHE A 21 6.30 7.89 -10.05
N GLN A 22 7.51 7.40 -10.25
CA GLN A 22 8.13 7.27 -11.57
C GLN A 22 8.12 5.79 -11.94
N PHE A 23 7.10 5.39 -12.69
CA PHE A 23 7.05 4.06 -13.27
C PHE A 23 7.49 4.13 -14.72
N ASP A 24 8.56 3.45 -15.05
CA ASP A 24 9.03 3.35 -16.43
C ASP A 24 8.28 2.20 -17.12
N VAL A 25 7.30 2.55 -17.97
CA VAL A 25 6.49 1.57 -18.69
C VAL A 25 7.26 1.15 -19.96
N GLY A 26 8.28 0.31 -19.77
CA GLY A 26 9.20 -0.07 -20.85
C GLY A 26 8.66 -1.06 -21.88
N THR A 27 7.55 -1.76 -21.63
CA THR A 27 7.03 -2.80 -22.55
C THR A 27 5.52 -2.75 -22.69
N GLU A 28 5.03 -2.85 -23.93
CA GLU A 28 3.60 -3.03 -24.21
C GLU A 28 3.16 -4.42 -23.72
N ILE A 29 2.11 -4.43 -22.89
CA ILE A 29 1.51 -5.69 -22.42
C ILE A 29 0.83 -6.34 -23.61
N LEU A 30 1.23 -7.54 -24.00
CA LEU A 30 0.58 -8.28 -25.07
C LEU A 30 -0.90 -8.54 -24.72
N PRO A 31 -1.82 -8.44 -25.70
CA PRO A 31 -3.27 -8.59 -25.46
C PRO A 31 -3.67 -9.90 -24.78
N GLN A 32 -2.90 -10.96 -24.97
CA GLN A 32 -3.13 -12.27 -24.37
C GLN A 32 -3.01 -12.29 -22.85
N TYR A 33 -2.42 -11.25 -22.22
CA TYR A 33 -2.26 -11.16 -20.77
C TYR A 33 -3.29 -10.24 -20.08
N TYR A 34 -4.19 -9.60 -20.84
CA TYR A 34 -5.20 -8.70 -20.24
C TYR A 34 -6.13 -9.41 -19.24
N TRP A 35 -6.35 -10.69 -19.37
CA TRP A 35 -7.18 -11.44 -18.43
C TRP A 35 -6.56 -11.51 -17.02
N HIS A 36 -5.22 -11.48 -16.88
CA HIS A 36 -4.54 -11.38 -15.59
C HIS A 36 -4.86 -10.05 -14.90
N ILE A 37 -4.95 -8.95 -15.66
CA ILE A 37 -5.33 -7.64 -15.14
C ILE A 37 -6.75 -7.67 -14.61
N VAL A 38 -7.66 -8.35 -15.30
CA VAL A 38 -9.06 -8.50 -14.85
C VAL A 38 -9.13 -9.29 -13.55
N ILE A 39 -8.42 -10.41 -13.47
CA ILE A 39 -8.36 -11.23 -12.24
C ILE A 39 -7.78 -10.42 -11.08
N LEU A 40 -6.67 -9.74 -11.31
CA LEU A 40 -6.04 -8.89 -10.30
C LEU A 40 -7.00 -7.78 -9.85
N GLY A 41 -7.72 -7.15 -10.78
CA GLY A 41 -8.73 -6.14 -10.46
C GLY A 41 -9.85 -6.68 -9.57
N ILE A 42 -10.32 -7.90 -9.82
CA ILE A 42 -11.34 -8.56 -9.00
C ILE A 42 -10.79 -8.84 -7.58
N ILE A 43 -9.58 -9.38 -7.49
CA ILE A 43 -8.91 -9.65 -6.19
C ILE A 43 -8.75 -8.36 -5.39
N LEU A 44 -8.24 -7.30 -6.02
CA LEU A 44 -8.07 -5.99 -5.40
C LEU A 44 -9.40 -5.37 -4.95
N GLY A 45 -10.45 -5.52 -5.77
CA GLY A 45 -11.80 -5.05 -5.44
C GLY A 45 -12.37 -5.74 -4.20
N ILE A 46 -12.26 -7.06 -4.12
CA ILE A 46 -12.69 -7.86 -2.96
C ILE A 46 -11.87 -7.46 -1.72
N MET A 47 -10.55 -7.34 -1.85
CA MET A 47 -9.68 -6.92 -0.75
C MET A 47 -9.97 -5.51 -0.26
N GLY A 48 -10.26 -4.58 -1.17
CA GLY A 48 -10.65 -3.20 -0.80
C GLY A 48 -11.98 -3.17 -0.02
N ALA A 49 -12.97 -3.93 -0.46
CA ALA A 49 -14.24 -4.06 0.24
C ALA A 49 -14.05 -4.70 1.63
N PHE A 50 -13.21 -5.74 1.72
CA PHE A 50 -12.86 -6.41 2.97
C PHE A 50 -12.13 -5.44 3.93
N TYR A 51 -11.14 -4.69 3.43
CA TYR A 51 -10.43 -3.69 4.21
C TYR A 51 -11.37 -2.65 4.80
N ASN A 52 -12.28 -2.09 3.98
CA ASN A 52 -13.24 -1.10 4.43
C ASN A 52 -14.18 -1.66 5.53
N LYS A 53 -14.69 -2.87 5.34
CA LYS A 53 -15.54 -3.56 6.33
C LYS A 53 -14.78 -3.78 7.64
N MET A 54 -13.54 -4.24 7.57
CA MET A 54 -12.69 -4.48 8.76
C MET A 54 -12.36 -3.18 9.48
N THR A 55 -12.07 -2.09 8.75
CA THR A 55 -11.82 -0.77 9.34
C THR A 55 -13.02 -0.28 10.14
N ILE A 56 -14.23 -0.36 9.59
CA ILE A 56 -15.48 0.01 10.29
C ILE A 56 -15.70 -0.89 11.52
N TRP A 57 -15.43 -2.18 11.39
CA TRP A 57 -15.57 -3.11 12.51
C TRP A 57 -14.59 -2.81 13.64
N VAL A 58 -13.31 -2.57 13.34
CA VAL A 58 -12.28 -2.20 14.32
C VAL A 58 -12.62 -0.86 14.96
N GLN A 59 -13.08 0.12 14.18
CA GLN A 59 -13.57 1.39 14.71
C GLN A 59 -14.72 1.17 15.71
N GLY A 60 -15.67 0.31 15.38
CA GLY A 60 -16.76 -0.08 16.30
C GLY A 60 -16.25 -0.71 17.61
N LEU A 61 -15.16 -1.48 17.58
CA LEU A 61 -14.52 -2.04 18.76
C LEU A 61 -13.94 -0.92 19.66
N TYR A 62 -13.22 0.03 19.07
CA TYR A 62 -12.67 1.18 19.80
C TYR A 62 -13.77 1.99 20.51
N PHE A 63 -14.94 2.16 19.85
CA PHE A 63 -16.07 2.89 20.45
C PHE A 63 -16.84 2.10 21.51
N LYS A 64 -16.77 0.77 21.51
CA LYS A 64 -17.43 -0.08 22.51
C LYS A 64 -16.69 -0.14 23.84
N VAL A 65 -15.41 0.12 23.87
CA VAL A 65 -14.61 0.09 25.10
C VAL A 65 -14.94 1.31 25.95
N LYS A 66 -15.75 1.09 26.98
CA LYS A 66 -16.12 2.12 27.97
C LYS A 66 -14.86 2.55 28.74
N GLY A 67 -14.51 3.84 28.69
CA GLY A 67 -13.36 4.40 29.40
C GLY A 67 -12.21 4.87 28.51
N LEU A 68 -12.24 4.60 27.20
CA LEU A 68 -11.30 5.19 26.27
C LEU A 68 -11.79 6.60 25.85
N ASN A 69 -11.13 7.62 26.40
CA ASN A 69 -11.28 8.99 25.91
C ASN A 69 -10.67 9.13 24.50
N GLU A 70 -11.02 10.18 23.76
CA GLU A 70 -10.47 10.43 22.42
C GLU A 70 -8.95 10.42 22.40
N THR A 71 -8.32 11.04 23.42
CA THR A 71 -6.85 11.06 23.56
C THR A 71 -6.26 9.66 23.76
N THR A 72 -6.91 8.82 24.59
CA THR A 72 -6.42 7.47 24.86
C THR A 72 -6.55 6.57 23.65
N ARG A 73 -7.58 6.75 22.81
CA ARG A 73 -7.73 6.03 21.54
C ARG A 73 -6.60 6.33 20.57
N LEU A 74 -6.13 7.57 20.51
CA LEU A 74 -5.02 7.97 19.67
C LEU A 74 -3.67 7.46 20.20
N PHE A 75 -3.55 7.30 21.52
CA PHE A 75 -2.31 6.81 22.13
C PHE A 75 -1.99 5.35 21.75
N ILE A 76 -3.01 4.50 21.56
CA ILE A 76 -2.84 3.09 21.19
C ILE A 76 -2.08 2.92 19.87
N PRO A 77 -2.50 3.55 18.74
CA PRO A 77 -1.74 3.44 17.50
C PRO A 77 -0.34 4.05 17.58
N PHE A 78 -0.12 5.10 18.36
CA PHE A 78 1.21 5.67 18.58
C PHE A 78 2.15 4.69 19.30
N LEU A 79 1.67 4.05 20.37
CA LEU A 79 2.45 3.03 21.07
C LEU A 79 2.76 1.85 20.14
N PHE A 80 1.77 1.39 19.38
CA PHE A 80 1.94 0.31 18.41
C PHE A 80 2.90 0.69 17.28
N ALA A 81 2.82 1.93 16.78
CA ALA A 81 3.77 2.46 15.81
C ALA A 81 5.20 2.49 16.34
N GLY A 82 5.39 2.85 17.62
CA GLY A 82 6.70 2.79 18.27
C GLY A 82 7.29 1.38 18.28
N VAL A 83 6.50 0.38 18.66
CA VAL A 83 6.94 -1.03 18.67
C VAL A 83 7.21 -1.52 17.24
N VAL A 84 6.31 -1.26 16.29
CA VAL A 84 6.49 -1.64 14.88
C VAL A 84 7.70 -0.96 14.28
N GLY A 85 7.97 0.30 14.66
CA GLY A 85 9.13 1.05 14.18
C GLY A 85 10.47 0.47 14.60
N LEU A 86 10.53 -0.18 15.76
CA LEU A 86 11.73 -0.87 16.22
C LEU A 86 11.96 -2.20 15.50
N VAL A 87 10.89 -2.91 15.14
CA VAL A 87 10.97 -4.25 14.54
C VAL A 87 11.00 -4.19 13.01
N MET A 88 10.14 -3.36 12.42
CA MET A 88 9.92 -3.25 10.97
C MET A 88 9.69 -1.79 10.56
N PRO A 89 10.73 -0.95 10.54
CA PRO A 89 10.59 0.49 10.23
C PRO A 89 9.99 0.75 8.84
N GLN A 90 10.11 -0.18 7.91
CA GLN A 90 9.59 -0.11 6.55
C GLN A 90 8.06 -0.03 6.48
N ILE A 91 7.35 -0.53 7.52
CA ILE A 91 5.88 -0.51 7.58
C ILE A 91 5.36 0.87 7.96
N LEU A 92 6.19 1.67 8.66
CA LEU A 92 5.85 3.02 9.07
C LEU A 92 5.80 3.99 7.88
N GLY A 93 5.09 5.08 8.07
CA GLY A 93 4.98 6.14 7.08
C GLY A 93 4.01 5.83 5.93
N SER A 94 4.13 6.59 4.84
CA SER A 94 3.29 6.49 3.65
C SER A 94 3.48 5.19 2.87
N GLY A 95 4.60 4.47 3.09
CA GLY A 95 4.89 3.19 2.45
C GLY A 95 5.44 3.32 1.02
N HIS A 96 5.98 4.48 0.62
CA HIS A 96 6.64 4.62 -0.69
C HIS A 96 7.73 3.56 -0.89
N ALA A 97 8.59 3.37 0.11
CA ALA A 97 9.63 2.35 0.05
C ALA A 97 9.08 0.93 -0.18
N LEU A 98 7.88 0.62 0.35
CA LEU A 98 7.24 -0.68 0.12
C LEU A 98 6.69 -0.81 -1.29
N ILE A 99 6.24 0.28 -1.89
CA ILE A 99 5.77 0.30 -3.29
C ILE A 99 6.96 0.08 -4.22
N ASP A 100 8.06 0.80 -3.99
CA ASP A 100 9.28 0.66 -4.79
C ASP A 100 9.86 -0.76 -4.67
N MET A 101 9.96 -1.29 -3.46
CA MET A 101 10.40 -2.67 -3.22
C MET A 101 9.48 -3.73 -3.87
N ALA A 102 8.16 -3.49 -3.86
CA ALA A 102 7.20 -4.38 -4.51
C ALA A 102 7.28 -4.29 -6.04
N ALA A 103 7.62 -3.12 -6.57
CA ALA A 103 7.76 -2.88 -8.01
C ALA A 103 9.07 -3.45 -8.57
N GLU A 104 10.16 -3.46 -7.79
CA GLU A 104 11.45 -4.02 -8.20
C GLU A 104 11.45 -5.53 -8.43
N GLY A 105 10.42 -6.25 -7.94
CA GLY A 105 10.25 -7.69 -8.18
C GLY A 105 11.29 -8.61 -7.56
N ASN A 106 12.24 -8.07 -6.78
CA ASN A 106 13.33 -8.82 -6.18
C ASN A 106 12.96 -9.52 -4.86
N MET A 107 11.72 -9.33 -4.38
CA MET A 107 11.27 -9.88 -3.11
C MET A 107 10.65 -11.27 -3.27
N MET A 108 10.97 -12.17 -2.33
CA MET A 108 10.28 -13.44 -2.23
C MET A 108 8.79 -13.24 -1.94
N LEU A 109 7.93 -14.07 -2.54
CA LEU A 109 6.48 -14.07 -2.31
C LEU A 109 6.11 -14.05 -0.82
N THR A 110 6.82 -14.83 -0.02
CA THR A 110 6.61 -14.90 1.44
C THR A 110 6.84 -13.56 2.12
N SER A 111 7.88 -12.82 1.73
CA SER A 111 8.19 -11.50 2.29
C SER A 111 7.11 -10.48 1.94
N LEU A 112 6.63 -10.48 0.69
CA LEU A 112 5.54 -9.61 0.25
C LEU A 112 4.25 -9.88 1.01
N LEU A 113 3.91 -11.15 1.26
CA LEU A 113 2.73 -11.53 2.03
C LEU A 113 2.85 -11.13 3.50
N ILE A 114 4.02 -11.30 4.12
CA ILE A 114 4.26 -10.86 5.51
C ILE A 114 4.11 -9.34 5.62
N LEU A 115 4.73 -8.59 4.71
CA LEU A 115 4.62 -7.13 4.68
C LEU A 115 3.17 -6.67 4.44
N PHE A 116 2.45 -7.36 3.55
CA PHE A 116 1.04 -7.09 3.31
C PHE A 116 0.20 -7.27 4.58
N VAL A 117 0.32 -8.40 5.26
CA VAL A 117 -0.44 -8.68 6.50
C VAL A 117 -0.07 -7.68 7.60
N ALA A 118 1.22 -7.41 7.77
CA ALA A 118 1.71 -6.48 8.78
C ALA A 118 1.21 -5.05 8.52
N LYS A 119 1.29 -4.57 7.26
CA LYS A 119 0.77 -3.25 6.87
C LYS A 119 -0.74 -3.17 6.98
N PHE A 120 -1.45 -4.25 6.61
CA PHE A 120 -2.90 -4.35 6.74
C PHE A 120 -3.34 -4.20 8.20
N LEU A 121 -2.75 -4.97 9.12
CA LEU A 121 -3.07 -4.91 10.56
C LEU A 121 -2.71 -3.54 11.15
N PHE A 122 -1.53 -3.02 10.81
CA PHE A 122 -1.11 -1.70 11.26
C PHE A 122 -2.08 -0.61 10.83
N SER A 123 -2.50 -0.63 9.56
CA SER A 123 -3.48 0.32 9.03
C SER A 123 -4.82 0.22 9.74
N LEU A 124 -5.32 -0.99 10.01
CA LEU A 124 -6.58 -1.19 10.72
C LEU A 124 -6.53 -0.62 12.13
N ILE A 125 -5.43 -0.79 12.86
CA ILE A 125 -5.26 -0.24 14.21
C ILE A 125 -5.23 1.28 14.17
N CYS A 126 -4.47 1.86 13.23
CA CYS A 126 -4.35 3.31 13.10
C CYS A 126 -5.67 3.97 12.72
N PHE A 127 -6.35 3.50 11.68
CA PHE A 127 -7.60 4.10 11.20
C PHE A 127 -8.81 3.72 12.05
N GLY A 128 -8.78 2.55 12.69
CA GLY A 128 -9.79 2.14 13.66
C GLY A 128 -9.86 3.05 14.89
N SER A 129 -8.76 3.68 15.28
CA SER A 129 -8.72 4.62 16.40
C SER A 129 -9.53 5.90 16.17
N GLY A 130 -9.93 6.18 14.91
CA GLY A 130 -10.60 7.41 14.51
C GLY A 130 -9.65 8.59 14.29
N ALA A 131 -8.34 8.34 14.20
CA ALA A 131 -7.36 9.36 13.87
C ALA A 131 -7.70 10.01 12.51
N PRO A 132 -7.68 11.35 12.40
CA PRO A 132 -7.85 12.01 11.13
C PRO A 132 -6.66 11.70 10.23
N GLY A 133 -6.91 11.05 9.10
CA GLY A 133 -5.86 10.67 8.14
C GLY A 133 -6.46 10.20 6.82
N GLY A 134 -5.67 10.29 5.75
CA GLY A 134 -6.05 9.81 4.42
C GLY A 134 -5.91 8.28 4.32
N ILE A 135 -6.99 7.60 4.00
CA ILE A 135 -7.02 6.15 3.78
C ILE A 135 -6.37 5.77 2.43
N PHE A 136 -6.20 6.76 1.55
CA PHE A 136 -5.74 6.54 0.18
C PHE A 136 -4.35 5.88 0.10
N PHE A 137 -3.35 6.44 0.78
CA PHE A 137 -1.98 5.90 0.74
C PHE A 137 -1.85 4.47 1.28
N PRO A 138 -2.38 4.13 2.45
CA PRO A 138 -2.36 2.74 2.93
C PRO A 138 -3.03 1.76 1.98
N LEU A 139 -4.14 2.15 1.37
CA LEU A 139 -4.84 1.30 0.41
C LEU A 139 -4.02 1.09 -0.87
N LEU A 140 -3.34 2.14 -1.33
CA LEU A 140 -2.45 2.08 -2.49
C LEU A 140 -1.25 1.16 -2.23
N VAL A 141 -0.63 1.24 -1.05
CA VAL A 141 0.47 0.34 -0.64
C VAL A 141 0.01 -1.12 -0.57
N LEU A 142 -1.17 -1.36 0.02
CA LEU A 142 -1.74 -2.71 0.07
C LEU A 142 -2.02 -3.25 -1.33
N GLY A 143 -2.50 -2.40 -2.24
CA GLY A 143 -2.69 -2.74 -3.65
C GLY A 143 -1.38 -3.09 -4.35
N ALA A 144 -0.32 -2.31 -4.14
CA ALA A 144 0.99 -2.55 -4.71
C ALA A 144 1.63 -3.86 -4.19
N LEU A 145 1.56 -4.11 -2.87
CA LEU A 145 2.07 -5.36 -2.28
C LEU A 145 1.31 -6.59 -2.80
N LEU A 146 -0.01 -6.49 -2.94
CA LEU A 146 -0.82 -7.59 -3.48
C LEU A 146 -0.54 -7.79 -4.97
N GLY A 147 -0.38 -6.72 -5.73
CA GLY A 147 -0.01 -6.75 -7.14
C GLY A 147 1.36 -7.39 -7.34
N GLY A 148 2.37 -6.98 -6.54
CA GLY A 148 3.70 -7.58 -6.55
C GLY A 148 3.68 -9.06 -6.16
N ALA A 149 2.89 -9.45 -5.15
CA ALA A 149 2.72 -10.84 -4.76
C ALA A 149 2.05 -11.67 -5.88
N TYR A 150 1.03 -11.14 -6.52
CA TYR A 150 0.38 -11.77 -7.66
C TYR A 150 1.34 -11.93 -8.85
N SER A 151 2.11 -10.89 -9.16
CA SER A 151 3.10 -10.93 -10.23
C SER A 151 4.18 -11.99 -9.96
N THR A 152 4.76 -12.01 -8.76
CA THR A 152 5.74 -13.02 -8.35
C THR A 152 5.15 -14.43 -8.43
N PHE A 153 3.91 -14.60 -7.98
CA PHE A 153 3.21 -15.89 -8.08
C PHE A 153 3.00 -16.30 -9.55
N ALA A 154 2.57 -15.39 -10.41
CA ALA A 154 2.32 -15.68 -11.81
C ALA A 154 3.61 -16.04 -12.57
N VAL A 155 4.72 -15.35 -12.29
CA VAL A 155 6.03 -15.67 -12.87
C VAL A 155 6.52 -17.02 -12.38
N GLN A 156 6.44 -17.31 -11.09
CA GLN A 156 7.03 -18.51 -10.48
C GLN A 156 6.24 -19.78 -10.78
N TYR A 157 4.91 -19.71 -10.84
CA TYR A 157 4.04 -20.89 -10.98
C TYR A 157 3.39 -21.04 -12.35
N MET A 158 3.18 -19.94 -13.08
CA MET A 158 2.53 -19.93 -14.40
C MET A 158 3.53 -19.78 -15.55
N GLY A 159 4.84 -19.58 -15.24
CA GLY A 159 5.89 -19.48 -16.25
C GLY A 159 5.79 -18.26 -17.14
N LEU A 160 5.18 -17.19 -16.64
CA LEU A 160 5.07 -15.92 -17.36
C LEU A 160 6.42 -15.20 -17.35
N ASP A 161 6.78 -14.58 -18.49
CA ASP A 161 7.99 -13.76 -18.54
C ASP A 161 7.90 -12.61 -17.56
N ALA A 162 8.93 -12.47 -16.71
CA ALA A 162 9.03 -11.44 -15.68
C ALA A 162 8.87 -10.02 -16.26
N SER A 163 9.26 -9.82 -17.50
CA SER A 163 9.15 -8.56 -18.23
C SER A 163 7.71 -8.12 -18.52
N CYS A 164 6.73 -9.04 -18.44
CA CYS A 164 5.32 -8.73 -18.75
C CYS A 164 4.52 -8.22 -17.55
N LEU A 165 4.92 -8.51 -16.32
CA LEU A 165 4.15 -8.25 -15.11
C LEU A 165 4.92 -7.48 -14.04
N LEU A 166 6.25 -7.55 -14.08
CA LEU A 166 7.13 -6.85 -13.16
C LEU A 166 7.75 -5.64 -13.86
N TYR A 167 7.64 -4.50 -13.24
CA TYR A 167 8.41 -3.33 -13.56
C TYR A 167 9.88 -3.59 -13.24
N THR A 168 10.66 -3.99 -14.22
CA THR A 168 12.09 -3.93 -14.10
C THR A 168 12.53 -2.54 -14.53
N SER A 169 12.74 -1.64 -13.55
CA SER A 169 13.53 -0.46 -13.79
C SER A 169 14.94 -0.93 -14.19
N PRO A 170 15.45 -0.62 -15.39
CA PRO A 170 16.86 -0.76 -15.62
C PRO A 170 17.54 0.27 -14.71
N SER A 171 18.21 -0.22 -13.68
CA SER A 171 19.16 0.60 -12.93
C SER A 171 20.21 1.13 -13.89
N PRO A 172 20.53 2.44 -13.88
CA PRO A 172 21.64 2.97 -14.65
C PRO A 172 22.97 2.42 -14.19
#